data_e3ccd665fa5de6495acec2140ae74b10
#
_entry.id   e3ccd665fa5de6495acec2140ae74b10
#
_cell.length_a   1.000
_cell.length_b   1.000
_cell.length_c   1.000
_cell.angle_alpha   90.00
_cell.angle_beta   90.00
_cell.angle_gamma   90.00
#
_symmetry.space_group_name_H-M   'P 1'
#
loop_
_entity.id
_entity.type
_entity.pdbx_description
1 polymer ?
#
loop_
_entity_poly.entity_id
_entity_poly.type
_entity_poly.pdbx_seq_one_letter_code
_entity_poly.pdbx_strand_id
1 'polypeptide(L)'
;MIEAYLDKLEQACRAKGIDKFEIRYQCEANATLQVYEQKVSDARDNSSESVSLVVLQDGKKGRFETADFDEAKIPLVVDEALANARAVDTEETFFFHDGSGDYHQVVPYRPLAELAELDKIRFLKDLERLAYEADGRINKVIKTCLAEGRRTLTIRNSLGLNLNRETNRAYAYIYLSAKEGDIVKTDSEAVCFNRPQDFDPRTMVEKAVPRLLSRLNAADVKSGPVRAVFER
;
A
#
# COMPACT_ATOMS: atom_id res chain seq x y z
N MET A 1 23.10 -8.89 -1.13
CA MET A 1 23.53 -7.63 -0.47
C MET A 1 22.73 -7.41 0.83
N ILE A 2 21.41 -7.32 0.79
CA ILE A 2 20.62 -7.07 2.02
C ILE A 2 20.74 -8.17 3.08
N GLU A 3 20.73 -9.44 2.69
CA GLU A 3 20.87 -10.57 3.60
C GLU A 3 22.15 -10.47 4.46
N ALA A 4 23.30 -10.12 3.83
CA ALA A 4 24.54 -9.92 4.56
C ALA A 4 24.47 -8.76 5.57
N TYR A 5 23.76 -7.70 5.24
CA TYR A 5 23.53 -6.59 6.17
C TYR A 5 22.67 -7.04 7.38
N LEU A 6 21.59 -7.80 7.13
CA LEU A 6 20.74 -8.33 8.19
C LEU A 6 21.51 -9.29 9.11
N ASP A 7 22.37 -10.16 8.54
CA ASP A 7 23.23 -11.06 9.30
C ASP A 7 24.22 -10.30 10.21
N LYS A 8 24.83 -9.25 9.70
CA LYS A 8 25.73 -8.39 10.47
C LYS A 8 25.01 -7.61 11.57
N LEU A 9 23.80 -7.12 11.28
CA LEU A 9 22.99 -6.41 12.28
C LEU A 9 22.58 -7.38 13.41
N GLU A 10 22.21 -8.61 13.10
CA GLU A 10 21.93 -9.64 14.09
C GLU A 10 23.16 -9.96 14.94
N GLN A 11 24.33 -10.13 14.31
CA GLN A 11 25.59 -10.36 15.03
C GLN A 11 25.93 -9.19 15.95
N ALA A 12 25.73 -7.95 15.51
CA ALA A 12 25.97 -6.76 16.33
C ALA A 12 25.04 -6.70 17.56
N CYS A 13 23.77 -7.05 17.40
CA CYS A 13 22.84 -7.15 18.54
C CYS A 13 23.32 -8.19 19.56
N ARG A 14 23.71 -9.38 19.10
CA ARG A 14 24.22 -10.46 19.97
C ARG A 14 25.54 -10.07 20.64
N ALA A 15 26.46 -9.44 19.92
CA ALA A 15 27.74 -8.94 20.48
C ALA A 15 27.55 -7.89 21.58
N LYS A 16 26.47 -7.09 21.51
CA LYS A 16 26.08 -6.13 22.56
C LYS A 16 25.28 -6.75 23.71
N GLY A 17 25.07 -8.07 23.72
CA GLY A 17 24.31 -8.75 24.78
C GLY A 17 22.81 -8.48 24.74
N ILE A 18 22.26 -8.13 23.56
CA ILE A 18 20.82 -7.94 23.40
C ILE A 18 20.17 -9.31 23.16
N ASP A 19 19.48 -9.83 24.17
CA ASP A 19 18.84 -11.16 24.12
C ASP A 19 17.55 -11.17 23.31
N LYS A 20 16.85 -10.03 23.26
CA LYS A 20 15.53 -9.93 22.63
C LYS A 20 15.49 -8.78 21.62
N PHE A 21 15.49 -9.15 20.35
CA PHE A 21 15.40 -8.19 19.23
C PHE A 21 14.62 -8.78 18.06
N GLU A 22 14.09 -7.88 17.21
CA GLU A 22 13.47 -8.20 15.94
C GLU A 22 13.96 -7.22 14.88
N ILE A 23 14.36 -7.75 13.74
CA ILE A 23 14.81 -7.02 12.56
C ILE A 23 13.73 -7.17 11.49
N ARG A 24 13.28 -6.03 10.95
CA ARG A 24 12.34 -6.00 9.81
C ARG A 24 12.99 -5.26 8.66
N TYR A 25 13.17 -5.95 7.56
CA TYR A 25 13.49 -5.33 6.28
C TYR A 25 12.23 -5.21 5.45
N GLN A 26 12.03 -4.05 4.85
CA GLN A 26 10.92 -3.76 3.97
C GLN A 26 11.45 -3.12 2.69
N CYS A 27 11.01 -3.65 1.54
CA CYS A 27 11.19 -3.04 0.24
C CYS A 27 9.81 -2.82 -0.37
N GLU A 28 9.51 -1.61 -0.81
CA GLU A 28 8.29 -1.25 -1.52
C GLU A 28 8.64 -0.69 -2.90
N ALA A 29 7.93 -1.16 -3.91
CA ALA A 29 8.01 -0.64 -5.27
C ALA A 29 6.59 -0.33 -5.76
N ASN A 30 6.38 0.90 -6.22
CA ASN A 30 5.08 1.37 -6.67
C ASN A 30 5.21 1.94 -8.08
N ALA A 31 4.34 1.48 -8.98
CA ALA A 31 4.17 2.00 -10.33
C ALA A 31 2.79 2.65 -10.46
N THR A 32 2.73 3.81 -11.08
CA THR A 32 1.48 4.54 -11.34
C THR A 32 1.47 5.08 -12.75
N LEU A 33 0.37 4.86 -13.46
CA LEU A 33 0.11 5.40 -14.78
C LEU A 33 -1.23 6.14 -14.76
N GLN A 34 -1.26 7.39 -15.27
CA GLN A 34 -2.47 8.21 -15.30
C GLN A 34 -2.73 8.72 -16.72
N VAL A 35 -4.01 8.77 -17.07
CA VAL A 35 -4.49 9.40 -18.29
C VAL A 35 -5.49 10.50 -17.95
N TYR A 36 -5.36 11.61 -18.64
CA TYR A 36 -6.27 12.75 -18.59
C TYR A 36 -6.36 13.37 -20.00
N GLU A 37 -7.57 13.65 -20.46
CA GLU A 37 -7.86 14.17 -21.81
C GLU A 37 -7.19 13.33 -22.92
N GLN A 38 -7.34 11.99 -22.80
CA GLN A 38 -6.81 11.00 -23.75
C GLN A 38 -5.28 11.03 -23.92
N LYS A 39 -4.55 11.63 -22.98
CA LYS A 39 -3.09 11.69 -22.96
C LYS A 39 -2.55 11.13 -21.66
N VAL A 40 -1.40 10.49 -21.70
CA VAL A 40 -0.66 10.14 -20.48
C VAL A 40 -0.30 11.46 -19.78
N SER A 41 -0.84 11.64 -18.59
CA SER A 41 -0.62 12.84 -17.78
C SER A 41 0.44 12.65 -16.70
N ASP A 42 0.65 11.39 -16.28
CA ASP A 42 1.66 11.04 -15.28
C ASP A 42 2.05 9.57 -15.43
N ALA A 43 3.33 9.28 -15.29
CA ALA A 43 3.87 7.92 -15.19
C ALA A 43 5.02 7.94 -14.19
N ARG A 44 4.93 7.16 -13.13
CA ARG A 44 5.91 7.13 -12.04
C ARG A 44 6.21 5.72 -11.62
N ASP A 45 7.50 5.47 -11.44
CA ASP A 45 8.02 4.31 -10.73
C ASP A 45 8.85 4.80 -9.56
N ASN A 46 8.55 4.32 -8.37
CA ASN A 46 9.34 4.61 -7.19
C ASN A 46 9.57 3.34 -6.38
N SER A 47 10.70 3.30 -5.70
CA SER A 47 11.00 2.25 -4.74
C SER A 47 11.60 2.85 -3.47
N SER A 48 11.35 2.22 -2.36
CA SER A 48 11.94 2.54 -1.07
C SER A 48 12.30 1.27 -0.33
N GLU A 49 13.39 1.34 0.43
CA GLU A 49 13.85 0.24 1.26
C GLU A 49 14.18 0.76 2.65
N SER A 50 13.87 -0.01 3.68
CA SER A 50 14.25 0.31 5.05
C SER A 50 14.50 -0.95 5.87
N VAL A 51 15.33 -0.80 6.90
CA VAL A 51 15.51 -1.77 7.97
C VAL A 51 15.11 -1.11 9.28
N SER A 52 14.28 -1.79 10.05
CA SER A 52 13.88 -1.40 11.39
C SER A 52 14.39 -2.45 12.37
N LEU A 53 15.16 -2.00 13.37
CA LEU A 53 15.56 -2.79 14.52
C LEU A 53 14.66 -2.45 15.71
N VAL A 54 14.06 -3.47 16.30
CA VAL A 54 13.32 -3.38 17.56
C VAL A 54 14.06 -4.18 18.61
N VAL A 55 14.32 -3.58 19.76
CA VAL A 55 14.96 -4.24 20.91
C VAL A 55 14.05 -4.19 22.12
N LEU A 56 14.13 -5.21 22.96
CA LEU A 56 13.52 -5.22 24.29
C LEU A 56 14.63 -5.23 25.34
N GLN A 57 14.68 -4.18 26.17
CA GLN A 57 15.60 -4.08 27.29
C GLN A 57 14.83 -3.70 28.54
N ASP A 58 14.96 -4.53 29.60
CA ASP A 58 14.28 -4.31 30.88
C ASP A 58 12.75 -4.12 30.74
N GLY A 59 12.13 -4.88 29.81
CA GLY A 59 10.71 -4.79 29.49
C GLY A 59 10.31 -3.58 28.63
N LYS A 60 11.25 -2.70 28.29
CA LYS A 60 11.02 -1.51 27.47
C LYS A 60 11.39 -1.77 26.01
N LYS A 61 10.55 -1.28 25.11
CA LYS A 61 10.72 -1.44 23.67
C LYS A 61 11.36 -0.21 23.06
N GLY A 62 12.52 -0.38 22.42
CA GLY A 62 13.14 0.62 21.57
C GLY A 62 13.09 0.24 20.10
N ARG A 63 12.93 1.22 19.23
CA ARG A 63 12.96 1.03 17.78
C ARG A 63 13.81 2.09 17.12
N PHE A 64 14.58 1.68 16.14
CA PHE A 64 15.25 2.57 15.20
C PHE A 64 15.05 2.05 13.77
N GLU A 65 14.88 2.95 12.82
CA GLU A 65 14.68 2.62 11.40
C GLU A 65 15.62 3.44 10.54
N THR A 66 16.21 2.81 9.52
CA THR A 66 17.09 3.44 8.56
C THR A 66 16.85 2.94 7.15
N ALA A 67 17.08 3.82 6.17
CA ALA A 67 17.20 3.50 4.75
C ALA A 67 18.67 3.47 4.29
N ASP A 68 19.61 3.65 5.19
CA ASP A 68 21.03 3.61 4.91
C ASP A 68 21.61 2.25 5.33
N PHE A 69 22.08 1.49 4.36
CA PHE A 69 22.61 0.13 4.52
C PHE A 69 24.14 0.09 4.58
N ASP A 70 24.78 1.21 4.91
CA ASP A 70 26.21 1.23 5.18
C ASP A 70 26.51 0.39 6.44
N GLU A 71 27.28 -0.68 6.24
CA GLU A 71 27.65 -1.61 7.33
C GLU A 71 28.44 -0.92 8.45
N ALA A 72 29.17 0.15 8.15
CA ALA A 72 29.88 0.94 9.15
C ALA A 72 28.93 1.64 10.15
N LYS A 73 27.66 1.80 9.79
CA LYS A 73 26.61 2.41 10.62
C LYS A 73 25.81 1.42 11.46
N ILE A 74 26.04 0.13 11.32
CA ILE A 74 25.37 -0.90 12.13
C ILE A 74 25.48 -0.63 13.63
N PRO A 75 26.66 -0.26 14.20
CA PRO A 75 26.75 0.08 15.62
C PRO A 75 25.81 1.22 16.03
N LEU A 76 25.67 2.25 15.18
CA LEU A 76 24.74 3.36 15.41
C LEU A 76 23.30 2.89 15.46
N VAL A 77 22.88 2.03 14.51
CA VAL A 77 21.52 1.48 14.47
C VAL A 77 21.17 0.76 15.78
N VAL A 78 22.11 -0.04 16.29
CA VAL A 78 21.92 -0.77 17.55
C VAL A 78 21.89 0.18 18.75
N ASP A 79 22.79 1.16 18.81
CA ASP A 79 22.86 2.13 19.90
C ASP A 79 21.63 3.01 19.98
N GLU A 80 21.12 3.48 18.84
CA GLU A 80 19.90 4.28 18.77
C GLU A 80 18.66 3.48 19.19
N ALA A 81 18.54 2.22 18.78
CA ALA A 81 17.45 1.36 19.23
C ALA A 81 17.46 1.15 20.75
N LEU A 82 18.66 0.94 21.34
CA LEU A 82 18.85 0.83 22.79
C LEU A 82 18.56 2.15 23.53
N ALA A 83 19.02 3.28 22.97
CA ALA A 83 18.74 4.59 23.55
C ALA A 83 17.25 4.89 23.59
N ASN A 84 16.54 4.55 22.49
CA ASN A 84 15.09 4.68 22.42
C ASN A 84 14.37 3.78 23.44
N ALA A 85 14.84 2.55 23.68
CA ALA A 85 14.30 1.69 24.72
C ALA A 85 14.43 2.32 26.12
N ARG A 86 15.57 2.94 26.41
CA ARG A 86 15.81 3.61 27.71
C ARG A 86 14.96 4.86 27.91
N ALA A 87 14.65 5.55 26.81
CA ALA A 87 13.88 6.79 26.85
C ALA A 87 12.35 6.55 26.99
N VAL A 88 11.87 5.33 26.70
CA VAL A 88 10.44 5.02 26.81
C VAL A 88 10.06 4.78 28.26
N ASP A 89 9.05 5.51 28.72
CA ASP A 89 8.44 5.30 30.02
C ASP A 89 7.09 4.57 29.83
N THR A 90 7.16 3.24 29.80
CA THR A 90 5.98 2.38 29.64
C THR A 90 6.07 1.15 30.53
N GLU A 91 4.96 0.77 31.12
CA GLU A 91 4.79 -0.48 31.86
C GLU A 91 4.25 -1.61 30.98
N GLU A 92 4.06 -1.36 29.64
CA GLU A 92 3.55 -2.37 28.73
C GLU A 92 4.54 -3.52 28.57
N THR A 93 4.05 -4.74 28.69
CA THR A 93 4.84 -5.95 28.43
C THR A 93 4.81 -6.29 26.95
N PHE A 94 5.96 -6.24 26.29
CA PHE A 94 6.14 -6.68 24.91
C PHE A 94 6.74 -8.07 24.86
N PHE A 95 6.36 -8.83 23.83
CA PHE A 95 6.97 -10.10 23.50
C PHE A 95 7.13 -10.23 21.99
N PHE A 96 8.13 -10.97 21.57
CA PHE A 96 8.30 -11.36 20.17
C PHE A 96 7.72 -12.75 19.96
N HIS A 97 7.23 -13.01 18.75
CA HIS A 97 6.77 -14.32 18.34
C HIS A 97 7.97 -15.28 18.22
N ASP A 98 7.83 -16.49 18.75
CA ASP A 98 8.89 -17.49 18.82
C ASP A 98 9.10 -18.29 17.53
N GLY A 99 8.36 -17.96 16.46
CA GLY A 99 8.41 -18.67 15.19
C GLY A 99 7.61 -19.96 15.17
N SER A 100 6.93 -20.34 16.27
CA SER A 100 6.04 -21.48 16.30
C SER A 100 4.80 -21.22 15.45
N GLY A 101 4.71 -21.84 14.30
CA GLY A 101 3.59 -21.72 13.39
C GLY A 101 3.90 -22.30 12.02
N ASP A 102 2.85 -22.70 11.30
CA ASP A 102 2.96 -23.15 9.92
C ASP A 102 2.74 -21.96 9.01
N TYR A 103 3.82 -21.44 8.43
CA TYR A 103 3.80 -20.29 7.54
C TYR A 103 3.92 -20.75 6.10
N HIS A 104 2.79 -20.69 5.39
CA HIS A 104 2.79 -20.99 3.95
C HIS A 104 3.36 -19.81 3.16
N GLN A 105 4.29 -20.10 2.25
CA GLN A 105 4.74 -19.13 1.27
C GLN A 105 3.65 -18.97 0.19
N VAL A 106 3.19 -17.73 0.01
CA VAL A 106 2.27 -17.37 -1.07
C VAL A 106 3.04 -16.54 -2.08
N VAL A 107 3.12 -17.01 -3.32
CA VAL A 107 3.66 -16.22 -4.43
C VAL A 107 2.56 -15.28 -4.91
N PRO A 108 2.72 -13.97 -4.82
CA PRO A 108 1.69 -13.04 -5.25
C PRO A 108 1.58 -13.03 -6.78
N TYR A 109 0.36 -13.08 -7.27
CA TYR A 109 0.09 -12.86 -8.68
C TYR A 109 0.25 -11.38 -9.05
N ARG A 110 0.80 -11.10 -10.24
CA ARG A 110 1.13 -9.77 -10.74
C ARG A 110 0.38 -9.45 -12.03
N PRO A 111 -0.91 -9.10 -11.96
CA PRO A 111 -1.77 -8.98 -13.14
C PRO A 111 -1.28 -7.92 -14.13
N LEU A 112 -0.70 -6.82 -13.67
CA LEU A 112 -0.23 -5.76 -14.56
C LEU A 112 1.13 -6.05 -15.19
N ALA A 113 1.93 -6.98 -14.64
CA ALA A 113 3.23 -7.34 -15.22
C ALA A 113 3.09 -8.08 -16.56
N GLU A 114 1.95 -8.74 -16.80
CA GLU A 114 1.66 -9.47 -18.03
C GLU A 114 1.12 -8.56 -19.15
N LEU A 115 0.75 -7.32 -18.84
CA LEU A 115 0.20 -6.38 -19.79
C LEU A 115 1.28 -5.48 -20.38
N ALA A 116 1.27 -5.35 -21.72
CA ALA A 116 2.09 -4.35 -22.38
C ALA A 116 1.69 -2.93 -21.93
N GLU A 117 2.65 -2.01 -21.88
CA GLU A 117 2.40 -0.63 -21.46
C GLU A 117 1.34 0.07 -22.32
N LEU A 118 1.35 -0.21 -23.64
CA LEU A 118 0.34 0.31 -24.58
C LEU A 118 -1.07 -0.18 -24.23
N ASP A 119 -1.23 -1.40 -23.72
CA ASP A 119 -2.53 -1.93 -23.33
C ASP A 119 -3.02 -1.28 -22.03
N LYS A 120 -2.12 -0.98 -21.10
CA LYS A 120 -2.43 -0.20 -19.89
C LYS A 120 -2.91 1.22 -20.25
N ILE A 121 -2.21 1.88 -21.18
CA ILE A 121 -2.59 3.20 -21.66
C ILE A 121 -3.96 3.15 -22.38
N ARG A 122 -4.17 2.16 -23.24
CA ARG A 122 -5.45 1.95 -23.95
C ARG A 122 -6.60 1.75 -22.97
N PHE A 123 -6.40 0.92 -21.96
CA PHE A 123 -7.41 0.72 -20.91
C PHE A 123 -7.83 2.04 -20.24
N LEU A 124 -6.87 2.87 -19.82
CA LEU A 124 -7.17 4.16 -19.18
C LEU A 124 -7.87 5.14 -20.12
N LYS A 125 -7.49 5.16 -21.40
CA LYS A 125 -8.17 5.96 -22.43
C LYS A 125 -9.60 5.48 -22.67
N ASP A 126 -9.80 4.18 -22.75
CA ASP A 126 -11.13 3.59 -22.91
C ASP A 126 -11.99 3.86 -21.69
N LEU A 127 -11.43 3.76 -20.48
CA LEU A 127 -12.13 4.09 -19.24
C LEU A 127 -12.62 5.56 -19.24
N GLU A 128 -11.78 6.50 -19.65
CA GLU A 128 -12.15 7.91 -19.77
C GLU A 128 -13.22 8.12 -20.85
N ARG A 129 -13.04 7.56 -22.05
CA ARG A 129 -13.98 7.68 -23.16
C ARG A 129 -15.35 7.10 -22.81
N LEU A 130 -15.39 5.88 -22.29
CA LEU A 130 -16.63 5.21 -21.89
C LEU A 130 -17.40 5.98 -20.82
N ALA A 131 -16.69 6.63 -19.88
CA ALA A 131 -17.33 7.46 -18.88
C ALA A 131 -18.07 8.65 -19.48
N TYR A 132 -17.47 9.35 -20.47
CA TYR A 132 -18.15 10.44 -21.18
C TYR A 132 -19.29 9.95 -22.06
N GLU A 133 -19.16 8.77 -22.66
CA GLU A 133 -20.21 8.16 -23.51
C GLU A 133 -21.40 7.67 -22.71
N ALA A 134 -21.21 7.34 -21.43
CA ALA A 134 -22.25 6.73 -20.60
C ALA A 134 -23.41 7.67 -20.27
N ASP A 135 -23.16 8.97 -20.06
CA ASP A 135 -24.20 9.96 -19.79
C ASP A 135 -23.67 11.39 -20.06
N GLY A 136 -24.47 12.19 -20.79
CA GLY A 136 -24.12 13.57 -21.16
C GLY A 136 -23.95 14.54 -19.97
N ARG A 137 -24.36 14.15 -18.77
CA ARG A 137 -24.14 14.93 -17.54
C ARG A 137 -22.75 14.74 -16.96
N ILE A 138 -21.99 13.74 -17.41
CA ILE A 138 -20.57 13.62 -17.04
C ILE A 138 -19.82 14.77 -17.70
N ASN A 139 -19.55 15.80 -16.91
CA ASN A 139 -18.89 17.01 -17.41
C ASN A 139 -17.37 16.95 -17.32
N LYS A 140 -16.83 16.07 -16.49
CA LYS A 140 -15.38 15.88 -16.37
C LYS A 140 -15.00 14.49 -15.83
N VAL A 141 -14.04 13.86 -16.51
CA VAL A 141 -13.25 12.77 -15.94
C VAL A 141 -11.99 13.42 -15.35
N ILE A 142 -11.96 13.54 -14.03
CA ILE A 142 -10.91 14.27 -13.32
C ILE A 142 -9.62 13.50 -13.34
N LYS A 143 -9.71 12.16 -13.27
CA LYS A 143 -8.55 11.29 -13.20
C LYS A 143 -8.91 9.86 -13.58
N THR A 144 -8.08 9.23 -14.42
CA THR A 144 -8.00 7.78 -14.55
C THR A 144 -6.59 7.32 -14.17
N CYS A 145 -6.47 6.20 -13.46
CA CYS A 145 -5.20 5.74 -12.93
C CYS A 145 -5.15 4.22 -12.88
N LEU A 146 -4.01 3.66 -13.25
CA LEU A 146 -3.58 2.31 -12.90
C LEU A 146 -2.45 2.41 -11.90
N ALA A 147 -2.49 1.61 -10.86
CA ALA A 147 -1.42 1.54 -9.90
C ALA A 147 -1.12 0.08 -9.53
N GLU A 148 0.16 -0.22 -9.39
CA GLU A 148 0.67 -1.48 -8.87
C GLU A 148 1.63 -1.19 -7.72
N GLY A 149 1.42 -1.86 -6.59
CA GLY A 149 2.33 -1.82 -5.44
C GLY A 149 2.82 -3.21 -5.10
N ARG A 150 4.13 -3.37 -5.03
CA ARG A 150 4.80 -4.58 -4.55
C ARG A 150 5.50 -4.28 -3.25
N ARG A 151 5.36 -5.19 -2.30
CA ARG A 151 6.05 -5.10 -1.02
C ARG A 151 6.69 -6.43 -0.69
N THR A 152 7.97 -6.40 -0.36
CA THR A 152 8.71 -7.51 0.27
C THR A 152 8.92 -7.14 1.73
N LEU A 153 8.61 -8.07 2.63
CA LEU A 153 8.84 -7.95 4.07
C LEU A 153 9.61 -9.17 4.54
N THR A 154 10.79 -8.94 5.12
CA THR A 154 11.55 -9.96 5.86
C THR A 154 11.51 -9.62 7.34
N ILE A 155 11.17 -10.60 8.18
CA ILE A 155 11.17 -10.47 9.64
C ILE A 155 12.08 -11.55 10.20
N ARG A 156 13.06 -11.14 10.99
CA ARG A 156 13.95 -12.03 11.76
C ARG A 156 13.97 -11.60 13.21
N ASN A 157 14.03 -12.55 14.13
CA ASN A 157 14.19 -12.19 15.53
C ASN A 157 15.10 -13.14 16.30
N SER A 158 15.45 -12.74 17.50
CA SER A 158 16.35 -13.50 18.40
C SER A 158 15.78 -14.84 18.86
N LEU A 159 14.47 -15.10 18.67
CA LEU A 159 13.79 -16.34 19.09
C LEU A 159 13.72 -17.38 17.95
N GLY A 160 14.30 -17.10 16.78
CA GLY A 160 14.37 -18.02 15.66
C GLY A 160 13.33 -17.78 14.55
N LEU A 161 12.47 -16.78 14.68
CA LEU A 161 11.60 -16.39 13.57
C LEU A 161 12.46 -15.90 12.40
N ASN A 162 12.20 -16.43 11.20
CA ASN A 162 12.80 -15.98 9.94
C ASN A 162 11.77 -16.14 8.83
N LEU A 163 11.06 -15.09 8.52
CA LEU A 163 9.98 -15.07 7.53
C LEU A 163 10.27 -14.07 6.43
N ASN A 164 9.92 -14.47 5.21
CA ASN A 164 9.90 -13.59 4.06
C ASN A 164 8.51 -13.65 3.43
N ARG A 165 7.92 -12.48 3.17
CA ARG A 165 6.62 -12.36 2.53
C ARG A 165 6.68 -11.34 1.41
N GLU A 166 6.23 -11.74 0.24
CA GLU A 166 5.97 -10.83 -0.87
C GLU A 166 4.46 -10.62 -1.02
N THR A 167 4.05 -9.39 -1.27
CA THR A 167 2.67 -9.03 -1.58
C THR A 167 2.63 -8.13 -2.79
N ASN A 168 1.57 -8.26 -3.59
CA ASN A 168 1.30 -7.39 -4.72
C ASN A 168 -0.13 -6.86 -4.64
N ARG A 169 -0.33 -5.62 -5.05
CA ARG A 169 -1.63 -4.99 -5.20
C ARG A 169 -1.67 -4.25 -6.52
N ALA A 170 -2.67 -4.55 -7.34
CA ALA A 170 -2.93 -3.82 -8.55
C ALA A 170 -4.37 -3.31 -8.54
N TYR A 171 -4.58 -2.05 -8.91
CA TYR A 171 -5.91 -1.46 -8.97
C TYR A 171 -6.03 -0.42 -10.08
N ALA A 172 -7.25 -0.28 -10.61
CA ALA A 172 -7.64 0.87 -11.41
C ALA A 172 -8.51 1.81 -10.58
N TYR A 173 -8.45 3.08 -10.91
CA TYR A 173 -9.20 4.13 -10.26
C TYR A 173 -9.71 5.12 -11.30
N ILE A 174 -10.99 5.52 -11.17
CA ILE A 174 -11.59 6.61 -11.92
C ILE A 174 -12.22 7.62 -10.97
N TYR A 175 -12.01 8.90 -11.23
CA TYR A 175 -12.64 10.02 -10.52
C TYR A 175 -13.42 10.88 -11.48
N LEU A 176 -14.73 11.00 -11.26
CA LEU A 176 -15.71 11.59 -12.14
C LEU A 176 -16.37 12.82 -11.51
N SER A 177 -16.80 13.72 -12.36
CA SER A 177 -17.71 14.81 -12.03
C SER A 177 -18.91 14.79 -12.97
N ALA A 178 -20.10 14.98 -12.42
CA ALA A 178 -21.33 15.20 -13.17
C ALA A 178 -21.96 16.55 -12.83
N LYS A 179 -22.61 17.17 -13.80
CA LYS A 179 -23.26 18.45 -13.67
C LYS A 179 -24.66 18.42 -14.25
N GLU A 180 -25.64 18.97 -13.50
CA GLU A 180 -27.02 19.18 -13.93
C GLU A 180 -27.50 20.55 -13.44
N GLY A 181 -27.71 21.50 -14.36
CA GLY A 181 -27.92 22.91 -13.99
C GLY A 181 -26.71 23.47 -13.22
N ASP A 182 -26.94 23.96 -12.02
CA ASP A 182 -25.91 24.50 -11.13
C ASP A 182 -25.36 23.46 -10.15
N ILE A 183 -25.95 22.25 -10.13
CA ILE A 183 -25.53 21.18 -9.23
C ILE A 183 -24.35 20.44 -9.84
N VAL A 184 -23.25 20.36 -9.09
CA VAL A 184 -22.07 19.58 -9.45
C VAL A 184 -21.82 18.57 -8.34
N LYS A 185 -21.62 17.29 -8.72
CA LYS A 185 -21.26 16.21 -7.80
C LYS A 185 -20.04 15.46 -8.35
N THR A 186 -19.32 14.85 -7.44
CA THR A 186 -18.16 14.00 -7.77
C THR A 186 -18.29 12.65 -7.11
N ASP A 187 -17.72 11.62 -7.74
CA ASP A 187 -17.60 10.27 -7.19
C ASP A 187 -16.37 9.57 -7.78
N SER A 188 -15.95 8.52 -7.12
CA SER A 188 -14.82 7.72 -7.55
C SER A 188 -15.10 6.24 -7.44
N GLU A 189 -14.54 5.46 -8.35
CA GLU A 189 -14.57 3.99 -8.31
C GLU A 189 -13.15 3.46 -8.36
N ALA A 190 -12.87 2.47 -7.51
CA ALA A 190 -11.61 1.74 -7.52
C ALA A 190 -11.88 0.24 -7.57
N VAL A 191 -11.16 -0.46 -8.44
CA VAL A 191 -11.27 -1.92 -8.60
C VAL A 191 -9.89 -2.53 -8.44
N CYS A 192 -9.76 -3.46 -7.50
CA CYS A 192 -8.54 -4.26 -7.36
C CYS A 192 -8.58 -5.43 -8.35
N PHE A 193 -7.46 -5.68 -9.01
CA PHE A 193 -7.30 -6.78 -9.95
C PHE A 193 -6.58 -7.94 -9.29
N ASN A 194 -7.19 -9.10 -9.40
CA ASN A 194 -6.56 -10.36 -9.02
C ASN A 194 -6.21 -11.22 -10.23
N ARG A 195 -6.77 -10.91 -11.40
CA ARG A 195 -6.59 -11.65 -12.66
C ARG A 195 -6.64 -10.68 -13.85
N PRO A 196 -5.97 -10.98 -15.00
CA PRO A 196 -6.01 -10.14 -16.20
C PRO A 196 -7.42 -9.87 -16.73
N GLN A 197 -8.31 -10.86 -16.64
CA GLN A 197 -9.70 -10.75 -17.11
C GLN A 197 -10.55 -9.79 -16.25
N ASP A 198 -10.12 -9.44 -15.06
CA ASP A 198 -10.81 -8.45 -14.21
C ASP A 198 -10.57 -7.01 -14.72
N PHE A 199 -9.75 -6.88 -15.76
CA PHE A 199 -9.30 -5.62 -16.34
C PHE A 199 -10.30 -5.15 -17.42
N ASP A 200 -11.51 -4.79 -17.00
CA ASP A 200 -12.58 -4.32 -17.89
C ASP A 200 -13.04 -2.90 -17.53
N PRO A 201 -12.78 -1.89 -18.41
CA PRO A 201 -13.18 -0.52 -18.15
C PRO A 201 -14.70 -0.33 -18.15
N ARG A 202 -15.48 -1.18 -18.88
CA ARG A 202 -16.94 -1.06 -18.93
C ARG A 202 -17.57 -1.33 -17.58
N THR A 203 -17.16 -2.40 -16.91
CA THR A 203 -17.66 -2.76 -15.57
C THR A 203 -17.41 -1.65 -14.56
N MET A 204 -16.29 -0.93 -14.65
CA MET A 204 -16.02 0.21 -13.77
C MET A 204 -16.97 1.37 -14.03
N VAL A 205 -17.19 1.72 -15.28
CA VAL A 205 -18.08 2.82 -15.68
C VAL A 205 -19.53 2.50 -15.32
N GLU A 206 -20.01 1.28 -15.56
CA GLU A 206 -21.35 0.81 -15.21
C GLU A 206 -21.65 0.90 -13.70
N LYS A 207 -20.63 0.84 -12.86
CA LYS A 207 -20.77 1.04 -11.41
C LYS A 207 -20.66 2.52 -11.02
N ALA A 208 -19.65 3.21 -11.52
CA ALA A 208 -19.33 4.57 -11.12
C ALA A 208 -20.36 5.60 -11.56
N VAL A 209 -20.80 5.54 -12.84
CA VAL A 209 -21.66 6.58 -13.42
C VAL A 209 -23.07 6.59 -12.80
N PRO A 210 -23.82 5.49 -12.68
CA PRO A 210 -25.13 5.53 -12.05
C PRO A 210 -25.08 6.01 -10.59
N ARG A 211 -24.05 5.60 -9.83
CA ARG A 211 -23.84 6.04 -8.45
C ARG A 211 -23.59 7.53 -8.36
N LEU A 212 -22.75 8.09 -9.24
CA LEU A 212 -22.50 9.52 -9.32
C LEU A 212 -23.79 10.30 -9.66
N LEU A 213 -24.53 9.84 -10.68
CA LEU A 213 -25.75 10.51 -11.13
C LEU A 213 -26.84 10.50 -10.07
N SER A 214 -26.95 9.45 -9.26
CA SER A 214 -27.92 9.40 -8.17
C SER A 214 -27.70 10.51 -7.13
N ARG A 215 -26.45 10.99 -7.00
CA ARG A 215 -26.10 12.10 -6.08
C ARG A 215 -26.56 13.47 -6.56
N LEU A 216 -26.81 13.65 -7.85
CA LEU A 216 -27.34 14.91 -8.40
C LEU A 216 -28.72 15.24 -7.82
N ASN A 217 -29.51 14.23 -7.49
CA ASN A 217 -30.87 14.35 -6.95
C ASN A 217 -30.89 14.15 -5.41
N ALA A 218 -29.74 14.31 -4.73
CA ALA A 218 -29.70 14.15 -3.27
C ALA A 218 -30.55 15.22 -2.59
N ALA A 219 -31.43 14.79 -1.68
CA ALA A 219 -32.25 15.68 -0.85
C ALA A 219 -31.66 15.81 0.55
N ASP A 220 -31.92 16.96 1.18
CA ASP A 220 -31.54 17.16 2.56
C ASP A 220 -32.33 16.23 3.50
N VAL A 221 -31.63 15.59 4.40
CA VAL A 221 -32.19 14.70 5.41
C VAL A 221 -32.23 15.44 6.76
N LYS A 222 -33.37 15.41 7.43
CA LYS A 222 -33.47 15.97 8.78
C LYS A 222 -32.58 15.23 9.76
N SER A 223 -31.91 15.97 10.64
CA SER A 223 -31.10 15.38 11.71
C SER A 223 -31.99 14.58 12.67
N GLY A 224 -31.55 13.38 13.03
CA GLY A 224 -32.26 12.51 13.96
C GLY A 224 -31.62 11.12 14.03
N PRO A 225 -32.17 10.23 14.86
CA PRO A 225 -31.74 8.82 14.88
C PRO A 225 -32.05 8.15 13.55
N VAL A 226 -31.04 7.55 12.94
CA VAL A 226 -31.17 6.81 11.67
C VAL A 226 -30.65 5.40 11.81
N ARG A 227 -31.25 4.48 11.06
CA ARG A 227 -30.69 3.13 10.90
C ARG A 227 -29.64 3.19 9.80
N ALA A 228 -28.38 2.87 10.10
CA ALA A 228 -27.29 2.83 9.17
C ALA A 228 -26.98 1.38 8.74
N VAL A 229 -26.72 1.19 7.46
CA VAL A 229 -26.18 -0.06 6.88
C VAL A 229 -24.82 0.28 6.28
N PHE A 230 -23.79 -0.45 6.69
CA PHE A 230 -22.44 -0.29 6.17
C PHE A 230 -22.16 -1.41 5.18
N GLU A 231 -21.73 -1.06 3.98
CA GLU A 231 -21.19 -1.99 2.99
C GLU A 231 -19.77 -2.46 3.41
N ARG A 232 -19.44 -3.70 3.04
CA ARG A 232 -18.10 -4.27 3.30
C ARG A 232 -17.05 -3.71 2.37
#